data_2907afef5361413b209880c3a37adefe
#
_entry.id   2907afef5361413b209880c3a37adefe
#
_cell.length_a   1.000
_cell.length_b   1.000
_cell.length_c   1.000
_cell.angle_alpha   90.00
_cell.angle_beta   90.00
_cell.angle_gamma   90.00
#
_symmetry.space_group_name_H-M   'P 1'
#
loop_
_entity.id
_entity.type
_entity.pdbx_description
1 polymer ?
#
loop_
_entity_poly.entity_id
_entity_poly.type
_entity_poly.pdbx_seq_one_letter_code
_entity_poly.pdbx_strand_id
1 'polypeptide(L)'
;MYFQVSLPHVPEGAFGMMLIQLFVAMVEDCVNESVYYPAHLAGMEVDIGASASYSGFVLSLEGLSDKLGEVALSYFKTMTSLKIDADRFEKRKEERLRDVHNLCLNPARHAKRALEVLLKQKDATQEDKANALQEMTAADLQAFADGIWQHAHVESLMIGNLTKDEACDVGERIRACLPGAPIPDNSWPETRIARVPQGAHLFSIKAINADETNNVVLYYFQLGESTWRGRAFIILMQSLMHEKLFDQLRTKETLGYSVSCSFDSTHEILGYRVSVESAFHPPHFVSSRMAAFLRSFPEILDNMDDASYEKTRQSVVDDILADDVNLREEAIRHWAHLVNQKYQFHRGRHVAQIISEISKREAADWCREFIQPFAPGSRHVSVHIHAKNHPVPANGSEHALGMGDAHFDISAELKNVWGLLPQQGCATAVEELIMPDSSSGTIHRAVARTGQNLDADTESTQDKSLSLRSQWAADLAEMRSECGASCACRRAKTGPVFVLPTPKK
;
A
#
# COMPACT_ATOMS: atom_id res chain seq x y z
N MET A 1 13.24 -11.37 -12.89
CA MET A 1 12.51 -12.40 -12.12
C MET A 1 12.06 -11.81 -10.80
N TYR A 2 10.85 -12.08 -10.39
CA TYR A 2 10.26 -11.60 -9.13
C TYR A 2 9.64 -12.78 -8.40
N PHE A 3 9.84 -12.85 -7.10
CA PHE A 3 9.28 -13.89 -6.24
C PHE A 3 8.67 -13.24 -5.00
N GLN A 4 7.38 -13.44 -4.78
CA GLN A 4 6.71 -13.08 -3.54
C GLN A 4 6.54 -14.32 -2.70
N VAL A 5 7.06 -14.30 -1.50
CA VAL A 5 6.88 -15.35 -0.50
C VAL A 5 5.86 -14.86 0.52
N SER A 6 4.75 -15.56 0.64
CA SER A 6 3.70 -15.31 1.63
C SER A 6 3.79 -16.32 2.75
N LEU A 7 3.73 -15.84 3.99
CA LEU A 7 3.94 -16.60 5.23
C LEU A 7 2.75 -16.37 6.17
N PRO A 8 1.96 -17.40 6.50
CA PRO A 8 0.76 -17.25 7.34
C PRO A 8 1.07 -17.07 8.83
N HIS A 9 2.24 -17.49 9.29
CA HIS A 9 2.61 -17.56 10.71
C HIS A 9 3.55 -16.44 11.17
N VAL A 10 3.55 -15.30 10.47
CA VAL A 10 4.26 -14.13 10.98
C VAL A 10 3.47 -13.57 12.17
N PRO A 11 4.11 -13.39 13.35
CA PRO A 11 3.45 -12.79 14.50
C PRO A 11 2.85 -11.42 14.16
N GLU A 12 1.69 -11.10 14.71
CA GLU A 12 1.07 -9.80 14.47
C GLU A 12 1.76 -8.67 15.24
N GLY A 13 1.62 -7.44 14.75
CA GLY A 13 2.16 -6.23 15.37
C GLY A 13 3.63 -5.97 15.09
N ALA A 14 4.20 -5.05 15.86
CA ALA A 14 5.56 -4.53 15.64
C ALA A 14 6.63 -5.63 15.70
N PHE A 15 6.47 -6.60 16.59
CA PHE A 15 7.44 -7.68 16.77
C PHE A 15 7.57 -8.53 15.50
N GLY A 16 6.47 -8.99 14.91
CA GLY A 16 6.51 -9.76 13.67
C GLY A 16 7.01 -8.95 12.46
N MET A 17 6.66 -7.65 12.40
CA MET A 17 7.20 -6.76 11.39
C MET A 17 8.73 -6.66 11.47
N MET A 18 9.27 -6.57 12.67
CA MET A 18 10.72 -6.47 12.86
C MET A 18 11.41 -7.81 12.64
N LEU A 19 10.77 -8.93 12.99
CA LEU A 19 11.28 -10.28 12.66
C LEU A 19 11.48 -10.45 11.15
N ILE A 20 10.48 -10.11 10.33
CA ILE A 20 10.60 -10.17 8.86
C ILE A 20 11.73 -9.27 8.36
N GLN A 21 11.84 -8.05 8.86
CA GLN A 21 12.85 -7.10 8.40
C GLN A 21 14.27 -7.54 8.79
N LEU A 22 14.45 -8.06 10.01
CA LEU A 22 15.74 -8.60 10.43
C LEU A 22 16.07 -9.92 9.74
N PHE A 23 15.09 -10.78 9.48
CA PHE A 23 15.28 -11.99 8.68
C PHE A 23 15.85 -11.64 7.30
N VAL A 24 15.22 -10.69 6.60
CA VAL A 24 15.69 -10.21 5.30
C VAL A 24 17.11 -9.66 5.40
N ALA A 25 17.40 -8.80 6.38
CA ALA A 25 18.72 -8.21 6.59
C ALA A 25 19.80 -9.27 6.86
N MET A 26 19.47 -10.34 7.60
CA MET A 26 20.39 -11.46 7.85
C MET A 26 20.62 -12.31 6.60
N VAL A 27 19.59 -12.50 5.77
CA VAL A 27 19.75 -13.17 4.46
C VAL A 27 20.69 -12.37 3.57
N GLU A 28 20.48 -11.06 3.42
CA GLU A 28 21.36 -10.16 2.66
C GLU A 28 22.80 -10.27 3.14
N ASP A 29 23.02 -10.25 4.44
CA ASP A 29 24.34 -10.36 5.04
C ASP A 29 25.02 -11.70 4.71
N CYS A 30 24.26 -12.81 4.76
CA CYS A 30 24.78 -14.14 4.46
C CYS A 30 25.13 -14.35 2.97
N VAL A 31 24.36 -13.74 2.06
CA VAL A 31 24.59 -13.90 0.61
C VAL A 31 25.54 -12.86 0.03
N ASN A 32 25.90 -11.82 0.79
CA ASN A 32 26.59 -10.64 0.26
C ASN A 32 27.90 -11.01 -0.45
N GLU A 33 28.78 -11.76 0.18
CA GLU A 33 30.09 -12.11 -0.41
C GLU A 33 30.00 -13.23 -1.46
N SER A 34 29.15 -14.22 -1.22
CA SER A 34 29.13 -15.45 -2.00
C SER A 34 28.24 -15.39 -3.23
N VAL A 35 27.17 -14.59 -3.20
CA VAL A 35 26.15 -14.54 -4.25
C VAL A 35 25.95 -13.11 -4.77
N TYR A 36 25.65 -12.15 -3.88
CA TYR A 36 25.29 -10.79 -4.28
C TYR A 36 26.46 -10.08 -4.97
N TYR A 37 27.64 -10.08 -4.35
CA TYR A 37 28.79 -9.38 -4.90
C TYR A 37 29.24 -9.92 -6.28
N PRO A 38 29.38 -11.25 -6.49
CA PRO A 38 29.62 -11.79 -7.83
C PRO A 38 28.50 -11.48 -8.85
N ALA A 39 27.23 -11.51 -8.44
CA ALA A 39 26.11 -11.18 -9.30
C ALA A 39 26.15 -9.70 -9.72
N HIS A 40 26.40 -8.79 -8.78
CA HIS A 40 26.55 -7.36 -9.04
C HIS A 40 27.70 -7.05 -9.99
N LEU A 41 28.86 -7.69 -9.81
CA LEU A 41 29.99 -7.55 -10.74
C LEU A 41 29.65 -8.06 -12.15
N ALA A 42 28.75 -9.02 -12.28
CA ALA A 42 28.24 -9.51 -13.54
C ALA A 42 27.12 -8.64 -14.15
N GLY A 43 26.84 -7.48 -13.56
CA GLY A 43 25.78 -6.56 -14.01
C GLY A 43 24.35 -7.03 -13.66
N MET A 44 24.18 -7.88 -12.64
CA MET A 44 22.88 -8.28 -12.12
C MET A 44 22.49 -7.39 -10.94
N GLU A 45 21.23 -7.01 -10.87
CA GLU A 45 20.64 -6.35 -9.72
C GLU A 45 19.80 -7.37 -8.94
N VAL A 46 20.00 -7.44 -7.63
CA VAL A 46 19.24 -8.31 -6.73
C VAL A 46 18.78 -7.49 -5.54
N ASP A 47 17.50 -7.53 -5.26
CA ASP A 47 16.89 -6.84 -4.12
C ASP A 47 15.97 -7.81 -3.38
N ILE A 48 16.03 -7.80 -2.05
CA ILE A 48 15.14 -8.54 -1.18
C ILE A 48 14.57 -7.60 -0.13
N GLY A 49 13.27 -7.61 0.06
CA GLY A 49 12.59 -6.72 1.00
C GLY A 49 11.37 -7.35 1.64
N ALA A 50 11.01 -6.88 2.83
CA ALA A 50 9.75 -7.27 3.45
C ALA A 50 8.57 -6.87 2.56
N SER A 51 7.54 -7.73 2.47
CA SER A 51 6.31 -7.40 1.75
C SER A 51 5.58 -6.21 2.39
N ALA A 52 4.79 -5.47 1.62
CA ALA A 52 4.05 -4.30 2.11
C ALA A 52 3.06 -4.61 3.24
N SER A 53 2.62 -5.87 3.34
CA SER A 53 1.73 -6.38 4.40
C SER A 53 2.49 -6.98 5.59
N TYR A 54 3.82 -7.04 5.54
CA TYR A 54 4.67 -7.74 6.51
C TYR A 54 4.30 -9.22 6.74
N SER A 55 3.60 -9.83 5.79
CA SER A 55 3.25 -11.25 5.81
C SER A 55 4.19 -12.10 4.96
N GLY A 56 5.40 -11.63 4.74
CA GLY A 56 6.42 -12.29 3.94
C GLY A 56 7.42 -11.30 3.34
N PHE A 57 8.03 -11.69 2.24
CA PHE A 57 9.06 -10.89 1.57
C PHE A 57 8.98 -11.04 0.05
N VAL A 58 9.64 -10.13 -0.65
CA VAL A 58 9.78 -10.12 -2.11
C VAL A 58 11.25 -10.19 -2.44
N LEU A 59 11.61 -11.09 -3.33
CA LEU A 59 12.93 -11.17 -3.96
C LEU A 59 12.79 -10.78 -5.42
N SER A 60 13.55 -9.79 -5.87
CA SER A 60 13.61 -9.35 -7.26
C SER A 60 15.02 -9.49 -7.82
N LEU A 61 15.11 -9.96 -9.05
CA LEU A 61 16.36 -10.15 -9.77
C LEU A 61 16.23 -9.65 -11.20
N GLU A 62 17.23 -8.88 -11.62
CA GLU A 62 17.34 -8.37 -12.99
C GLU A 62 18.76 -8.61 -13.52
N GLY A 63 18.90 -8.98 -14.80
CA GLY A 63 20.20 -9.19 -15.42
C GLY A 63 20.19 -10.29 -16.46
N LEU A 64 21.34 -10.95 -16.65
CA LEU A 64 21.52 -11.99 -17.65
C LEU A 64 20.74 -13.26 -17.33
N SER A 65 19.87 -13.68 -18.25
CA SER A 65 18.93 -14.81 -18.06
C SER A 65 19.62 -16.13 -17.65
N ASP A 66 20.79 -16.40 -18.18
CA ASP A 66 21.51 -17.69 -18.00
C ASP A 66 21.84 -17.99 -16.52
N LYS A 67 21.96 -16.96 -15.67
CA LYS A 67 22.40 -17.10 -14.27
C LYS A 67 21.38 -16.66 -13.24
N LEU A 68 20.36 -15.92 -13.65
CA LEU A 68 19.35 -15.42 -12.72
C LEU A 68 18.66 -16.53 -11.92
N GLY A 69 18.35 -17.65 -12.56
CA GLY A 69 17.76 -18.81 -11.88
C GLY A 69 18.66 -19.42 -10.81
N GLU A 70 19.97 -19.48 -11.06
CA GLU A 70 20.96 -19.99 -10.09
C GLU A 70 21.11 -19.02 -8.90
N VAL A 71 21.13 -17.72 -9.18
CA VAL A 71 21.17 -16.68 -8.13
C VAL A 71 19.92 -16.78 -7.27
N ALA A 72 18.72 -16.84 -7.85
CA ALA A 72 17.46 -17.01 -7.12
C ALA A 72 17.50 -18.27 -6.24
N LEU A 73 17.94 -19.40 -6.80
CA LEU A 73 18.04 -20.66 -6.06
C LEU A 73 19.01 -20.58 -4.87
N SER A 74 20.12 -19.85 -5.03
CA SER A 74 21.07 -19.63 -3.94
C SER A 74 20.46 -18.82 -2.80
N TYR A 75 19.68 -17.78 -3.11
CA TYR A 75 18.91 -17.04 -2.11
C TYR A 75 17.92 -17.95 -1.36
N PHE A 76 17.12 -18.74 -2.07
CA PHE A 76 16.16 -19.65 -1.44
C PHE A 76 16.84 -20.71 -0.57
N LYS A 77 17.97 -21.27 -1.00
CA LYS A 77 18.76 -22.20 -0.18
C LYS A 77 19.28 -21.55 1.10
N THR A 78 19.82 -20.33 0.99
CA THR A 78 20.27 -19.57 2.17
C THR A 78 19.12 -19.27 3.12
N MET A 79 17.98 -18.78 2.60
CA MET A 79 16.80 -18.46 3.39
C MET A 79 16.27 -19.67 4.18
N THR A 80 16.23 -20.84 3.55
CA THR A 80 15.69 -22.07 4.18
C THR A 80 16.66 -22.76 5.14
N SER A 81 17.94 -22.40 5.11
CA SER A 81 18.99 -22.95 5.97
C SER A 81 19.68 -21.89 6.85
N LEU A 82 19.07 -20.72 6.98
CA LEU A 82 19.67 -19.57 7.66
C LEU A 82 20.00 -19.91 9.11
N LYS A 83 21.25 -19.66 9.49
CA LYS A 83 21.72 -19.71 10.88
C LYS A 83 22.10 -18.32 11.33
N ILE A 84 21.53 -17.92 12.45
CA ILE A 84 21.70 -16.57 12.99
C ILE A 84 23.02 -16.51 13.77
N ASP A 85 23.93 -15.70 13.27
CA ASP A 85 25.14 -15.32 14.00
C ASP A 85 24.79 -14.17 14.97
N ALA A 86 25.11 -14.32 16.24
CA ALA A 86 24.71 -13.38 17.29
C ALA A 86 25.36 -11.99 17.12
N ASP A 87 26.62 -11.93 16.70
CA ASP A 87 27.33 -10.65 16.52
C ASP A 87 26.79 -9.88 15.31
N ARG A 88 26.50 -10.60 14.22
CA ARG A 88 25.86 -10.01 13.03
C ARG A 88 24.44 -9.56 13.33
N PHE A 89 23.70 -10.36 14.09
CA PHE A 89 22.34 -10.00 14.52
C PHE A 89 22.33 -8.67 15.29
N GLU A 90 23.20 -8.50 16.29
CA GLU A 90 23.23 -7.25 17.07
C GLU A 90 23.59 -6.04 16.20
N LYS A 91 24.50 -6.18 15.24
CA LYS A 91 24.81 -5.11 14.27
C LYS A 91 23.59 -4.73 13.43
N ARG A 92 22.91 -5.72 12.83
CA ARG A 92 21.73 -5.49 11.99
C ARG A 92 20.55 -4.94 12.80
N LYS A 93 20.37 -5.39 14.03
CA LYS A 93 19.39 -4.86 14.99
C LYS A 93 19.66 -3.37 15.27
N GLU A 94 20.88 -3.00 15.55
CA GLU A 94 21.28 -1.61 15.79
C GLU A 94 21.08 -0.73 14.56
N GLU A 95 21.44 -1.20 13.36
CA GLU A 95 21.19 -0.52 12.10
C GLU A 95 19.68 -0.29 11.90
N ARG A 96 18.88 -1.31 12.09
CA ARG A 96 17.42 -1.23 11.96
C ARG A 96 16.79 -0.28 12.98
N LEU A 97 17.30 -0.26 14.19
CA LEU A 97 16.86 0.67 15.24
C LEU A 97 17.13 2.13 14.82
N ARG A 98 18.31 2.41 14.24
CA ARG A 98 18.63 3.73 13.68
C ARG A 98 17.68 4.10 12.53
N ASP A 99 17.39 3.16 11.62
CA ASP A 99 16.46 3.41 10.51
C ASP A 99 15.05 3.73 11.00
N VAL A 100 14.56 3.00 12.01
CA VAL A 100 13.26 3.24 12.63
C VAL A 100 13.21 4.63 13.24
N HIS A 101 14.22 5.05 13.96
CA HIS A 101 14.29 6.41 14.54
C HIS A 101 14.40 7.50 13.47
N ASN A 102 15.20 7.27 12.42
CA ASN A 102 15.48 8.28 11.40
C ASN A 102 14.32 8.48 10.42
N LEU A 103 13.48 7.48 10.23
CA LEU A 103 12.43 7.50 9.19
C LEU A 103 11.49 8.70 9.35
N CYS A 104 11.08 9.00 10.57
CA CYS A 104 10.14 10.07 10.88
C CYS A 104 10.82 11.41 11.24
N LEU A 105 12.14 11.54 11.09
CA LEU A 105 12.82 12.85 11.18
C LEU A 105 12.41 13.77 10.03
N ASN A 106 12.10 13.21 8.86
CA ASN A 106 11.50 13.96 7.75
C ASN A 106 9.99 14.12 8.00
N PRO A 107 9.46 15.36 8.05
CA PRO A 107 8.07 15.61 8.43
C PRO A 107 7.04 15.08 7.43
N ALA A 108 7.35 15.04 6.13
CA ALA A 108 6.46 14.47 5.12
C ALA A 108 6.36 12.94 5.25
N ARG A 109 7.49 12.26 5.54
CA ARG A 109 7.48 10.82 5.85
C ARG A 109 6.74 10.54 7.16
N HIS A 110 6.89 11.41 8.17
CA HIS A 110 6.17 11.31 9.43
C HIS A 110 4.66 11.39 9.22
N ALA A 111 4.18 12.39 8.46
CA ALA A 111 2.75 12.52 8.13
C ALA A 111 2.20 11.28 7.41
N LYS A 112 2.95 10.78 6.43
CA LYS A 112 2.58 9.56 5.70
C LYS A 112 2.52 8.33 6.61
N ARG A 113 3.51 8.16 7.48
CA ARG A 113 3.56 7.04 8.44
C ARG A 113 2.42 7.11 9.45
N ALA A 114 2.11 8.29 9.97
CA ALA A 114 0.97 8.49 10.86
C ALA A 114 -0.33 8.06 10.18
N LEU A 115 -0.56 8.47 8.92
CA LEU A 115 -1.72 8.04 8.14
C LEU A 115 -1.75 6.51 7.94
N GLU A 116 -0.63 5.88 7.60
CA GLU A 116 -0.55 4.43 7.38
C GLU A 116 -0.88 3.64 8.66
N VAL A 117 -0.37 4.06 9.82
CA VAL A 117 -0.69 3.44 11.12
C VAL A 117 -2.16 3.60 11.47
N LEU A 118 -2.80 4.72 11.09
CA LEU A 118 -4.25 4.92 11.29
C LEU A 118 -5.09 4.00 10.41
N LEU A 119 -4.65 3.76 9.17
CA LEU A 119 -5.44 3.04 8.18
C LEU A 119 -5.21 1.53 8.17
N LYS A 120 -3.96 1.07 8.37
CA LYS A 120 -3.60 -0.35 8.22
C LYS A 120 -3.70 -1.07 9.57
N GLN A 121 -4.48 -2.14 9.64
CA GLN A 121 -4.64 -2.95 10.86
C GLN A 121 -3.31 -3.51 11.38
N LYS A 122 -2.48 -4.00 10.48
CA LYS A 122 -1.21 -4.68 10.83
C LYS A 122 -0.01 -3.73 10.85
N ASP A 123 -0.21 -2.41 10.84
CA ASP A 123 0.90 -1.47 10.95
C ASP A 123 1.12 -1.03 12.41
N ALA A 124 2.33 -0.62 12.72
CA ALA A 124 2.74 -0.24 14.07
C ALA A 124 3.47 1.10 14.07
N THR A 125 3.42 1.81 15.20
CA THR A 125 4.16 3.06 15.37
C THR A 125 5.67 2.82 15.34
N GLN A 126 6.44 3.88 15.14
CA GLN A 126 7.90 3.78 15.20
C GLN A 126 8.39 3.45 16.61
N GLU A 127 7.68 3.93 17.62
CA GLU A 127 7.93 3.61 19.02
C GLU A 127 7.71 2.12 19.31
N ASP A 128 6.58 1.55 18.88
CA ASP A 128 6.30 0.13 19.02
C ASP A 128 7.36 -0.73 18.32
N LYS A 129 7.80 -0.32 17.12
CA LYS A 129 8.86 -1.00 16.36
C LYS A 129 10.22 -0.93 17.07
N ALA A 130 10.56 0.24 17.62
CA ALA A 130 11.80 0.42 18.38
C ALA A 130 11.80 -0.43 19.66
N ASN A 131 10.69 -0.45 20.40
CA ASN A 131 10.52 -1.28 21.59
C ASN A 131 10.64 -2.78 21.25
N ALA A 132 9.95 -3.23 20.20
CA ALA A 132 10.03 -4.59 19.72
C ALA A 132 11.47 -5.00 19.34
N LEU A 133 12.23 -4.12 18.67
CA LEU A 133 13.63 -4.36 18.35
C LEU A 133 14.50 -4.47 19.61
N GLN A 134 14.28 -3.61 20.60
CA GLN A 134 15.08 -3.65 21.84
C GLN A 134 14.92 -4.97 22.59
N GLU A 135 13.70 -5.52 22.65
CA GLU A 135 13.39 -6.77 23.32
C GLU A 135 13.81 -8.02 22.53
N MET A 136 13.95 -7.90 21.21
CA MET A 136 14.22 -9.02 20.31
C MET A 136 15.62 -9.59 20.49
N THR A 137 15.74 -10.93 20.52
CA THR A 137 16.98 -11.68 20.65
C THR A 137 17.31 -12.47 19.38
N ALA A 138 18.59 -12.87 19.24
CA ALA A 138 19.02 -13.75 18.15
C ALA A 138 18.30 -15.11 18.19
N ALA A 139 17.93 -15.58 19.38
CA ALA A 139 17.16 -16.82 19.55
C ALA A 139 15.72 -16.70 19.00
N ASP A 140 15.07 -15.55 19.19
CA ASP A 140 13.75 -15.29 18.63
C ASP A 140 13.80 -15.30 17.10
N LEU A 141 14.80 -14.64 16.51
CA LEU A 141 14.98 -14.63 15.07
C LEU A 141 15.33 -16.02 14.51
N GLN A 142 16.13 -16.83 15.23
CA GLN A 142 16.43 -18.20 14.82
C GLN A 142 15.17 -19.07 14.87
N ALA A 143 14.40 -18.98 15.96
CA ALA A 143 13.13 -19.71 16.07
C ALA A 143 12.14 -19.33 14.95
N PHE A 144 12.09 -18.04 14.61
CA PHE A 144 11.32 -17.55 13.49
C PHE A 144 11.82 -18.13 12.16
N ALA A 145 13.13 -18.06 11.88
CA ALA A 145 13.74 -18.57 10.65
C ALA A 145 13.52 -20.09 10.46
N ASP A 146 13.57 -20.86 11.54
CA ASP A 146 13.33 -22.31 11.51
C ASP A 146 11.83 -22.64 11.33
N GLY A 147 10.91 -21.76 11.76
CA GLY A 147 9.47 -22.00 11.77
C GLY A 147 8.69 -21.50 10.55
N ILE A 148 9.15 -20.43 9.89
CA ILE A 148 8.37 -19.76 8.84
C ILE A 148 8.10 -20.63 7.60
N TRP A 149 8.91 -21.65 7.37
CA TRP A 149 8.83 -22.51 6.18
C TRP A 149 7.85 -23.69 6.34
N GLN A 150 7.19 -23.84 7.50
CA GLN A 150 6.18 -24.91 7.70
C GLN A 150 5.02 -24.78 6.71
N HIS A 151 4.61 -23.53 6.46
CA HIS A 151 3.63 -23.19 5.43
C HIS A 151 4.11 -21.96 4.70
N ALA A 152 4.36 -22.07 3.41
CA ALA A 152 4.75 -20.95 2.58
C ALA A 152 4.06 -21.02 1.20
N HIS A 153 3.79 -19.88 0.63
CA HIS A 153 3.33 -19.77 -0.75
C HIS A 153 4.28 -18.85 -1.52
N VAL A 154 4.70 -19.30 -2.70
CA VAL A 154 5.57 -18.53 -3.58
C VAL A 154 4.85 -18.26 -4.89
N GLU A 155 4.67 -16.98 -5.21
CA GLU A 155 4.25 -16.52 -6.53
C GLU A 155 5.46 -15.92 -7.24
N SER A 156 5.58 -16.22 -8.54
CA SER A 156 6.71 -15.71 -9.32
C SER A 156 6.28 -15.15 -10.67
N LEU A 157 6.95 -14.08 -11.09
CA LEU A 157 6.93 -13.55 -12.44
C LEU A 157 8.33 -13.68 -13.02
N MET A 158 8.41 -14.35 -14.17
CA MET A 158 9.65 -14.45 -14.96
C MET A 158 9.37 -13.90 -16.34
N ILE A 159 10.08 -12.86 -16.72
CA ILE A 159 9.91 -12.18 -17.99
C ILE A 159 11.29 -11.89 -18.60
N GLY A 160 11.44 -12.06 -19.91
CA GLY A 160 12.68 -11.82 -20.63
C GLY A 160 13.03 -12.95 -21.60
N ASN A 161 14.32 -13.11 -21.83
CA ASN A 161 14.84 -14.14 -22.75
C ASN A 161 14.93 -15.50 -22.04
N LEU A 162 13.79 -16.12 -21.83
CA LEU A 162 13.66 -17.48 -21.30
C LEU A 162 12.42 -18.16 -21.86
N THR A 163 12.48 -19.46 -21.97
CA THR A 163 11.36 -20.29 -22.37
C THR A 163 10.47 -20.63 -21.17
N LYS A 164 9.25 -21.11 -21.48
CA LYS A 164 8.33 -21.59 -20.43
C LYS A 164 8.94 -22.75 -19.64
N ASP A 165 9.63 -23.66 -20.31
CA ASP A 165 10.21 -24.85 -19.67
C ASP A 165 11.34 -24.46 -18.72
N GLU A 166 12.20 -23.52 -19.10
CA GLU A 166 13.24 -22.97 -18.23
C GLU A 166 12.64 -22.26 -16.99
N ALA A 167 11.57 -21.47 -17.18
CA ALA A 167 10.90 -20.83 -16.05
C ALA A 167 10.24 -21.86 -15.12
N CYS A 168 9.64 -22.94 -15.66
CA CYS A 168 9.08 -24.01 -14.89
C CYS A 168 10.16 -24.78 -14.11
N ASP A 169 11.33 -25.05 -14.73
CA ASP A 169 12.47 -25.70 -14.06
C ASP A 169 12.96 -24.87 -12.86
N VAL A 170 13.15 -23.57 -13.05
CA VAL A 170 13.51 -22.65 -11.94
C VAL A 170 12.46 -22.73 -10.81
N GLY A 171 11.18 -22.68 -11.14
CA GLY A 171 10.09 -22.77 -10.17
C GLY A 171 10.07 -24.12 -9.42
N GLU A 172 10.30 -25.23 -10.10
CA GLU A 172 10.37 -26.57 -9.49
C GLU A 172 11.59 -26.74 -8.58
N ARG A 173 12.73 -26.21 -8.99
CA ARG A 173 13.95 -26.24 -8.19
C ARG A 173 13.84 -25.39 -6.92
N ILE A 174 13.20 -24.21 -6.99
CA ILE A 174 12.87 -23.39 -5.82
C ILE A 174 11.90 -24.15 -4.92
N ARG A 175 10.84 -24.74 -5.47
CA ARG A 175 9.90 -25.56 -4.70
C ARG A 175 10.58 -26.69 -3.96
N ALA A 176 11.55 -27.35 -4.57
CA ALA A 176 12.32 -28.43 -3.94
C ALA A 176 13.16 -27.96 -2.74
N CYS A 177 13.48 -26.66 -2.66
CA CYS A 177 14.18 -26.07 -1.51
C CYS A 177 13.24 -25.76 -0.33
N LEU A 178 11.92 -25.69 -0.55
CA LEU A 178 10.96 -25.36 0.48
C LEU A 178 10.56 -26.62 1.26
N PRO A 179 10.87 -26.71 2.58
CA PRO A 179 10.64 -27.92 3.34
C PRO A 179 9.18 -28.16 3.72
N GLY A 180 8.34 -27.11 3.68
CA GLY A 180 6.99 -27.16 4.23
C GLY A 180 5.88 -27.47 3.22
N ALA A 181 4.65 -27.38 3.72
CA ALA A 181 3.42 -27.56 2.95
C ALA A 181 2.90 -26.22 2.40
N PRO A 182 2.00 -26.23 1.38
CA PRO A 182 1.27 -25.04 0.95
C PRO A 182 0.46 -24.41 2.10
N ILE A 183 0.19 -23.11 2.02
CA ILE A 183 -0.70 -22.44 2.95
C ILE A 183 -2.11 -23.03 2.83
N PRO A 184 -2.75 -23.47 3.93
CA PRO A 184 -4.14 -23.88 3.93
C PRO A 184 -5.07 -22.75 3.51
N ASP A 185 -6.18 -23.05 2.83
CA ASP A 185 -7.11 -22.05 2.27
C ASP A 185 -7.65 -21.06 3.34
N ASN A 186 -7.79 -21.51 4.59
CA ASN A 186 -8.27 -20.69 5.71
C ASN A 186 -7.17 -19.93 6.47
N SER A 187 -5.92 -20.03 6.04
CA SER A 187 -4.76 -19.45 6.76
C SER A 187 -4.01 -18.40 5.93
N TRP A 188 -4.64 -17.90 4.85
CA TRP A 188 -4.05 -16.86 4.05
C TRP A 188 -3.92 -15.55 4.85
N PRO A 189 -2.77 -14.85 4.75
CA PRO A 189 -2.61 -13.57 5.40
C PRO A 189 -3.61 -12.56 4.86
N GLU A 190 -4.49 -12.08 5.72
CA GLU A 190 -5.42 -11.00 5.37
C GLU A 190 -4.82 -9.65 5.75
N THR A 191 -5.05 -8.67 4.89
CA THR A 191 -4.73 -7.28 5.18
C THR A 191 -6.00 -6.47 5.14
N ARG A 192 -6.24 -5.69 6.19
CA ARG A 192 -7.45 -4.88 6.36
C ARG A 192 -7.08 -3.42 6.48
N ILE A 193 -7.94 -2.58 5.89
CA ILE A 193 -7.85 -1.13 5.96
C ILE A 193 -9.05 -0.63 6.76
N ALA A 194 -8.79 0.24 7.75
CA ALA A 194 -9.84 0.88 8.52
C ALA A 194 -10.70 1.75 7.60
N ARG A 195 -12.02 1.63 7.75
CA ARG A 195 -12.95 2.53 7.10
C ARG A 195 -12.99 3.84 7.85
N VAL A 196 -12.52 4.92 7.22
CA VAL A 196 -12.59 6.26 7.79
C VAL A 196 -14.08 6.64 7.99
N PRO A 197 -14.50 7.09 9.18
CA PRO A 197 -15.87 7.57 9.39
C PRO A 197 -16.19 8.74 8.44
N GLN A 198 -17.48 9.01 8.22
CA GLN A 198 -17.86 10.19 7.45
C GLN A 198 -17.53 11.48 8.22
N GLY A 199 -17.19 12.51 7.47
CA GLY A 199 -16.74 13.79 8.01
C GLY A 199 -15.25 14.01 7.87
N ALA A 200 -14.77 15.05 8.53
CA ALA A 200 -13.36 15.43 8.53
C ALA A 200 -12.74 15.14 9.91
N HIS A 201 -11.59 14.53 9.90
CA HIS A 201 -10.88 14.08 11.09
C HIS A 201 -9.46 14.66 11.08
N LEU A 202 -9.10 15.37 12.17
CA LEU A 202 -7.81 16.01 12.33
C LEU A 202 -6.89 15.17 13.21
N PHE A 203 -5.67 15.00 12.78
CA PHE A 203 -4.59 14.36 13.52
C PHE A 203 -3.37 15.29 13.58
N SER A 204 -3.19 15.95 14.73
CA SER A 204 -2.09 16.92 14.96
C SER A 204 -0.97 16.28 15.74
N ILE A 205 0.26 16.34 15.21
CA ILE A 205 1.44 15.70 15.78
C ILE A 205 2.60 16.70 15.79
N LYS A 206 3.39 16.69 16.85
CA LYS A 206 4.66 17.41 16.89
C LYS A 206 5.70 16.70 16.05
N ALA A 207 6.51 17.44 15.28
CA ALA A 207 7.66 16.89 14.58
C ALA A 207 8.63 16.21 15.56
N ILE A 208 9.16 15.04 15.18
CA ILE A 208 10.12 14.29 16.00
C ILE A 208 11.45 15.02 16.07
N ASN A 209 11.91 15.56 14.94
CA ASN A 209 13.08 16.42 14.93
C ASN A 209 12.76 17.75 15.63
N ALA A 210 13.39 17.98 16.78
CA ALA A 210 13.18 19.20 17.57
C ALA A 210 13.61 20.50 16.85
N ASP A 211 14.48 20.37 15.85
CA ASP A 211 14.98 21.49 15.04
C ASP A 211 14.25 21.65 13.71
N GLU A 212 13.24 20.83 13.43
CA GLU A 212 12.46 20.93 12.20
C GLU A 212 11.73 22.28 12.12
N THR A 213 11.82 22.90 10.94
CA THR A 213 11.17 24.17 10.64
C THR A 213 10.00 24.01 9.66
N ASN A 214 9.93 22.87 8.94
CA ASN A 214 8.87 22.63 7.99
C ASN A 214 7.67 21.97 8.66
N ASN A 215 6.53 22.61 8.55
CA ASN A 215 5.23 22.01 8.85
C ASN A 215 4.76 21.19 7.65
N VAL A 216 3.97 20.15 7.90
CA VAL A 216 3.31 19.39 6.83
C VAL A 216 1.82 19.30 7.12
N VAL A 217 1.02 19.54 6.08
CA VAL A 217 -0.41 19.22 6.05
C VAL A 217 -0.64 18.18 4.98
N LEU A 218 -1.14 17.03 5.38
CA LEU A 218 -1.51 15.92 4.50
C LEU A 218 -3.00 15.66 4.60
N TYR A 219 -3.73 15.87 3.52
CA TYR A 219 -5.13 15.47 3.36
C TYR A 219 -5.20 14.09 2.72
N TYR A 220 -6.04 13.24 3.26
CA TYR A 220 -6.39 11.94 2.69
C TYR A 220 -7.91 11.79 2.62
N PHE A 221 -8.41 11.53 1.44
CA PHE A 221 -9.81 11.23 1.17
C PHE A 221 -9.93 9.74 0.86
N GLN A 222 -10.66 9.00 1.68
CA GLN A 222 -10.96 7.60 1.41
C GLN A 222 -12.17 7.49 0.49
N LEU A 223 -11.97 6.93 -0.68
CA LEU A 223 -12.98 6.89 -1.75
C LEU A 223 -13.78 5.59 -1.78
N GLY A 224 -13.37 4.60 -0.97
CA GLY A 224 -14.01 3.29 -0.90
C GLY A 224 -13.29 2.22 -1.71
N GLU A 225 -13.98 1.11 -1.96
CA GLU A 225 -13.44 -0.02 -2.69
C GLU A 225 -13.10 0.33 -4.14
N SER A 226 -12.06 -0.31 -4.66
CA SER A 226 -11.57 -0.09 -6.02
C SER A 226 -12.54 -0.64 -7.05
N THR A 227 -13.23 0.26 -7.74
CA THR A 227 -14.00 -0.04 -8.94
C THR A 227 -13.26 0.47 -10.19
N TRP A 228 -13.56 -0.09 -11.34
CA TRP A 228 -13.01 0.39 -12.63
C TRP A 228 -13.27 1.88 -12.85
N ARG A 229 -14.50 2.31 -12.58
CA ARG A 229 -14.90 3.71 -12.72
C ARG A 229 -14.23 4.61 -11.68
N GLY A 230 -14.12 4.17 -10.42
CA GLY A 230 -13.40 4.90 -9.37
C GLY A 230 -11.92 5.09 -9.71
N ARG A 231 -11.26 4.05 -10.24
CA ARG A 231 -9.86 4.16 -10.74
C ARG A 231 -9.73 5.13 -11.90
N ALA A 232 -10.64 5.09 -12.85
CA ALA A 232 -10.65 6.01 -13.99
C ALA A 232 -10.75 7.46 -13.51
N PHE A 233 -11.69 7.76 -12.61
CA PHE A 233 -11.84 9.10 -12.05
C PHE A 233 -10.59 9.56 -11.30
N ILE A 234 -10.01 8.73 -10.43
CA ILE A 234 -8.89 9.15 -9.58
C ILE A 234 -7.62 9.44 -10.41
N ILE A 235 -7.38 8.68 -11.47
CA ILE A 235 -6.26 8.89 -12.38
C ILE A 235 -6.47 10.18 -13.20
N LEU A 236 -7.67 10.36 -13.75
CA LEU A 236 -8.02 11.58 -14.50
C LEU A 236 -7.93 12.81 -13.59
N MET A 237 -8.44 12.72 -12.35
CA MET A 237 -8.39 13.82 -11.39
C MET A 237 -6.98 14.22 -11.00
N GLN A 238 -6.06 13.27 -10.86
CA GLN A 238 -4.67 13.61 -10.59
C GLN A 238 -4.10 14.50 -11.68
N SER A 239 -4.32 14.16 -12.95
CA SER A 239 -3.82 14.95 -14.09
C SER A 239 -4.49 16.32 -14.21
N LEU A 240 -5.82 16.40 -14.02
CA LEU A 240 -6.56 17.66 -14.07
C LEU A 240 -6.21 18.62 -12.92
N MET A 241 -5.90 18.08 -11.74
CA MET A 241 -5.67 18.87 -10.52
C MET A 241 -4.22 19.28 -10.36
N HIS A 242 -3.26 18.46 -10.74
CA HIS A 242 -1.85 18.61 -10.39
C HIS A 242 -1.28 19.99 -10.72
N GLU A 243 -1.37 20.42 -11.97
CA GLU A 243 -0.87 21.74 -12.39
C GLU A 243 -1.61 22.90 -11.72
N LYS A 244 -2.93 22.81 -11.59
CA LYS A 244 -3.77 23.86 -11.01
C LYS A 244 -3.49 24.03 -9.52
N LEU A 245 -3.32 22.91 -8.81
CA LEU A 245 -2.95 22.89 -7.39
C LEU A 245 -1.58 23.54 -7.18
N PHE A 246 -0.60 23.12 -7.97
CA PHE A 246 0.76 23.60 -7.87
C PHE A 246 0.84 25.11 -8.20
N ASP A 247 0.22 25.56 -9.28
CA ASP A 247 0.18 26.98 -9.67
C ASP A 247 -0.47 27.83 -8.56
N GLN A 248 -1.61 27.39 -8.02
CA GLN A 248 -2.32 28.16 -7.01
C GLN A 248 -1.55 28.19 -5.69
N LEU A 249 -1.24 27.03 -5.11
CA LEU A 249 -0.73 26.98 -3.73
C LEU A 249 0.77 27.26 -3.64
N ARG A 250 1.57 26.82 -4.64
CA ARG A 250 3.00 27.08 -4.64
C ARG A 250 3.38 28.39 -5.31
N THR A 251 2.87 28.63 -6.53
CA THR A 251 3.36 29.78 -7.33
C THR A 251 2.69 31.08 -6.91
N LYS A 252 1.37 31.10 -6.79
CA LYS A 252 0.61 32.31 -6.47
C LYS A 252 0.57 32.62 -4.98
N GLU A 253 0.32 31.62 -4.16
CA GLU A 253 0.17 31.77 -2.71
C GLU A 253 1.48 31.57 -1.93
N THR A 254 2.50 31.00 -2.56
CA THR A 254 3.83 30.75 -1.95
C THR A 254 3.75 30.01 -0.60
N LEU A 255 2.80 29.09 -0.47
CA LEU A 255 2.57 28.38 0.80
C LEU A 255 3.74 27.51 1.22
N GLY A 256 4.48 26.95 0.26
CA GLY A 256 5.61 26.10 0.55
C GLY A 256 6.30 25.56 -0.71
N TYR A 257 7.45 24.92 -0.49
CA TYR A 257 8.24 24.39 -1.60
C TYR A 257 7.64 23.11 -2.21
N SER A 258 7.12 22.23 -1.36
CA SER A 258 6.55 20.96 -1.77
C SER A 258 5.02 21.03 -1.73
N VAL A 259 4.40 20.98 -2.89
CA VAL A 259 2.94 20.92 -3.08
C VAL A 259 2.67 19.76 -4.04
N SER A 260 1.89 18.79 -3.61
CA SER A 260 1.61 17.58 -4.40
C SER A 260 0.21 17.06 -4.17
N CYS A 261 -0.31 16.37 -5.20
CA CYS A 261 -1.46 15.51 -5.07
C CYS A 261 -1.15 14.15 -5.72
N SER A 262 -1.69 13.10 -5.17
CA SER A 262 -1.51 11.74 -5.69
C SER A 262 -2.69 10.85 -5.32
N PHE A 263 -2.98 9.88 -6.16
CA PHE A 263 -3.88 8.83 -5.78
C PHE A 263 -3.15 7.75 -4.96
N ASP A 264 -3.92 7.02 -4.17
CA ASP A 264 -3.47 5.88 -3.41
C ASP A 264 -4.40 4.69 -3.67
N SER A 265 -3.85 3.50 -3.72
CA SER A 265 -4.63 2.27 -3.80
C SER A 265 -3.98 1.25 -2.88
N THR A 266 -4.39 1.28 -1.64
CA THR A 266 -3.87 0.39 -0.61
C THR A 266 -4.88 -0.72 -0.36
N HIS A 267 -4.49 -1.98 -0.64
CA HIS A 267 -5.34 -3.17 -0.45
C HIS A 267 -6.76 -2.98 -1.00
N GLU A 268 -6.85 -2.49 -2.24
CA GLU A 268 -8.10 -2.23 -2.97
C GLU A 268 -9.01 -1.14 -2.39
N ILE A 269 -8.53 -0.37 -1.44
CA ILE A 269 -9.21 0.86 -1.04
C ILE A 269 -8.56 2.03 -1.79
N LEU A 270 -9.37 2.75 -2.54
CA LEU A 270 -8.93 3.95 -3.24
C LEU A 270 -8.85 5.13 -2.29
N GLY A 271 -7.80 5.90 -2.41
CA GLY A 271 -7.58 7.12 -1.66
C GLY A 271 -7.00 8.22 -2.54
N TYR A 272 -7.26 9.46 -2.17
CA TYR A 272 -6.65 10.62 -2.79
C TYR A 272 -5.95 11.47 -1.74
N ARG A 273 -4.71 11.82 -2.00
CA ARG A 273 -3.86 12.61 -1.09
C ARG A 273 -3.53 13.95 -1.69
N VAL A 274 -3.55 14.98 -0.85
CA VAL A 274 -3.02 16.31 -1.15
C VAL A 274 -2.09 16.70 -0.01
N SER A 275 -0.87 17.12 -0.32
CA SER A 275 0.13 17.47 0.70
C SER A 275 0.81 18.78 0.38
N VAL A 276 1.02 19.58 1.42
CA VAL A 276 1.80 20.81 1.38
C VAL A 276 2.79 20.81 2.54
N GLU A 277 4.06 21.11 2.23
CA GLU A 277 5.13 21.31 3.20
C GLU A 277 5.51 22.80 3.23
N SER A 278 5.47 23.43 4.40
CA SER A 278 5.64 24.86 4.58
C SER A 278 6.57 25.18 5.74
N ALA A 279 7.61 25.99 5.46
CA ALA A 279 8.51 26.51 6.48
C ALA A 279 7.98 27.78 7.16
N PHE A 280 7.04 28.48 6.51
CA PHE A 280 6.66 29.85 6.91
C PHE A 280 5.26 29.94 7.51
N HIS A 281 4.37 29.03 7.17
CA HIS A 281 2.97 29.10 7.56
C HIS A 281 2.59 28.00 8.54
N PRO A 282 1.78 28.30 9.57
CA PRO A 282 1.30 27.29 10.50
C PRO A 282 0.35 26.30 9.79
N PRO A 283 0.25 25.04 10.28
CA PRO A 283 -0.55 24.00 9.62
C PRO A 283 -2.01 24.39 9.40
N HIS A 284 -2.65 25.06 10.34
CA HIS A 284 -4.05 25.49 10.21
C HIS A 284 -4.25 26.47 9.04
N PHE A 285 -3.31 27.40 8.81
CA PHE A 285 -3.39 28.32 7.69
C PHE A 285 -3.21 27.57 6.37
N VAL A 286 -2.18 26.72 6.27
CA VAL A 286 -1.95 25.86 5.08
C VAL A 286 -3.20 25.02 4.79
N SER A 287 -3.74 24.37 5.81
CA SER A 287 -4.97 23.57 5.73
C SER A 287 -6.15 24.39 5.19
N SER A 288 -6.36 25.60 5.68
CA SER A 288 -7.45 26.48 5.21
C SER A 288 -7.31 26.83 3.72
N ARG A 289 -6.08 27.06 3.25
CA ARG A 289 -5.81 27.39 1.84
C ARG A 289 -6.00 26.16 0.93
N MET A 290 -5.50 25.00 1.37
CA MET A 290 -5.76 23.73 0.68
C MET A 290 -7.26 23.45 0.56
N ALA A 291 -8.00 23.64 1.64
CA ALA A 291 -9.46 23.47 1.63
C ALA A 291 -10.16 24.46 0.71
N ALA A 292 -9.73 25.72 0.69
CA ALA A 292 -10.29 26.74 -0.21
C ALA A 292 -10.08 26.34 -1.68
N PHE A 293 -8.88 25.91 -2.05
CA PHE A 293 -8.58 25.42 -3.39
C PHE A 293 -9.46 24.23 -3.78
N LEU A 294 -9.52 23.20 -2.92
CA LEU A 294 -10.29 21.99 -3.23
C LEU A 294 -11.78 22.26 -3.37
N ARG A 295 -12.33 23.21 -2.58
CA ARG A 295 -13.74 23.63 -2.72
C ARG A 295 -14.00 24.36 -4.03
N SER A 296 -13.05 25.16 -4.51
CA SER A 296 -13.19 25.89 -5.78
C SER A 296 -12.86 25.03 -7.01
N PHE A 297 -12.23 23.87 -6.83
CA PHE A 297 -11.74 23.07 -7.94
C PHE A 297 -12.85 22.56 -8.88
N PRO A 298 -14.04 22.14 -8.42
CA PRO A 298 -15.15 21.80 -9.32
C PRO A 298 -15.57 22.96 -10.23
N GLU A 299 -15.57 24.20 -9.73
CA GLU A 299 -15.87 25.38 -10.52
C GLU A 299 -14.76 25.68 -11.54
N ILE A 300 -13.50 25.42 -11.17
CA ILE A 300 -12.36 25.52 -12.11
C ILE A 300 -12.54 24.53 -13.25
N LEU A 301 -13.02 23.31 -12.97
CA LEU A 301 -13.34 22.32 -13.99
C LEU A 301 -14.52 22.75 -14.88
N ASP A 302 -15.60 23.23 -14.27
CA ASP A 302 -16.78 23.69 -15.04
C ASP A 302 -16.44 24.82 -16.00
N ASN A 303 -15.56 25.75 -15.57
CA ASN A 303 -15.11 26.89 -16.36
C ASN A 303 -13.93 26.58 -17.30
N MET A 304 -13.35 25.39 -17.24
CA MET A 304 -12.32 24.96 -18.18
C MET A 304 -12.92 24.85 -19.59
N ASP A 305 -12.22 25.34 -20.58
CA ASP A 305 -12.65 25.16 -21.98
C ASP A 305 -12.62 23.67 -22.37
N ASP A 306 -13.55 23.26 -23.20
CA ASP A 306 -13.74 21.86 -23.57
C ASP A 306 -12.52 21.28 -24.31
N ALA A 307 -11.80 22.13 -25.08
CA ALA A 307 -10.60 21.68 -25.79
C ALA A 307 -9.44 21.36 -24.82
N SER A 308 -9.25 22.17 -23.78
CA SER A 308 -8.27 21.90 -22.72
C SER A 308 -8.61 20.67 -21.90
N TYR A 309 -9.88 20.47 -21.55
CA TYR A 309 -10.33 19.26 -20.87
C TYR A 309 -10.06 18.02 -21.72
N GLU A 310 -10.50 18.05 -22.98
CA GLU A 310 -10.33 16.95 -23.92
C GLU A 310 -8.87 16.59 -24.14
N LYS A 311 -8.01 17.61 -24.30
CA LYS A 311 -6.57 17.42 -24.44
C LYS A 311 -5.96 16.72 -23.24
N THR A 312 -6.33 17.12 -22.00
CA THR A 312 -5.82 16.48 -20.79
C THR A 312 -6.35 15.05 -20.67
N ARG A 313 -7.65 14.83 -20.93
CA ARG A 313 -8.26 13.51 -20.92
C ARG A 313 -7.59 12.56 -21.91
N GLN A 314 -7.38 13.02 -23.15
CA GLN A 314 -6.72 12.23 -24.18
C GLN A 314 -5.26 11.93 -23.82
N SER A 315 -4.51 12.90 -23.28
CA SER A 315 -3.15 12.65 -22.81
C SER A 315 -3.08 11.55 -21.74
N VAL A 316 -4.03 11.52 -20.81
CA VAL A 316 -4.10 10.45 -19.79
C VAL A 316 -4.40 9.08 -20.43
N VAL A 317 -5.28 9.05 -21.42
CA VAL A 317 -5.57 7.82 -22.17
C VAL A 317 -4.34 7.32 -22.92
N ASP A 318 -3.65 8.23 -23.60
CA ASP A 318 -2.44 7.89 -24.38
C ASP A 318 -1.32 7.39 -23.45
N ASP A 319 -1.12 8.02 -22.28
CA ASP A 319 -0.14 7.61 -21.29
C ASP A 319 -0.42 6.20 -20.73
N ILE A 320 -1.70 5.87 -20.49
CA ILE A 320 -2.09 4.53 -19.99
C ILE A 320 -1.92 3.46 -21.07
N LEU A 321 -2.13 3.83 -22.34
CA LEU A 321 -2.05 2.91 -23.48
C LEU A 321 -0.66 2.86 -24.11
N ALA A 322 0.25 3.73 -23.69
CA ALA A 322 1.62 3.71 -24.16
C ALA A 322 2.29 2.36 -23.92
N ASP A 323 3.06 1.93 -24.90
CA ASP A 323 3.88 0.72 -24.75
C ASP A 323 4.98 0.95 -23.70
N ASP A 324 5.30 -0.08 -22.94
CA ASP A 324 6.40 -0.02 -21.98
C ASP A 324 7.72 0.24 -22.72
N VAL A 325 8.53 1.17 -22.23
CA VAL A 325 9.78 1.59 -22.90
C VAL A 325 10.84 0.50 -22.84
N ASN A 326 10.79 -0.33 -21.82
CA ASN A 326 11.76 -1.40 -21.59
C ASN A 326 11.13 -2.58 -20.82
N LEU A 327 11.86 -3.70 -20.80
CA LEU A 327 11.46 -4.92 -20.13
C LEU A 327 11.20 -4.74 -18.62
N ARG A 328 11.94 -3.84 -17.97
CA ARG A 328 11.77 -3.56 -16.53
C ARG A 328 10.41 -2.92 -16.24
N GLU A 329 10.00 -1.95 -17.04
CA GLU A 329 8.67 -1.30 -16.90
C GLU A 329 7.55 -2.31 -17.13
N GLU A 330 7.64 -3.12 -18.18
CA GLU A 330 6.70 -4.20 -18.44
C GLU A 330 6.62 -5.17 -17.26
N ALA A 331 7.77 -5.59 -16.74
CA ALA A 331 7.85 -6.49 -15.59
C ALA A 331 7.22 -5.88 -14.33
N ILE A 332 7.52 -4.61 -14.00
CA ILE A 332 6.95 -3.91 -12.85
C ILE A 332 5.43 -3.78 -12.98
N ARG A 333 4.94 -3.43 -14.17
CA ARG A 333 3.51 -3.33 -14.45
C ARG A 333 2.78 -4.65 -14.21
N HIS A 334 3.33 -5.75 -14.72
CA HIS A 334 2.74 -7.08 -14.50
C HIS A 334 2.89 -7.54 -13.05
N TRP A 335 4.05 -7.28 -12.45
CA TRP A 335 4.32 -7.63 -11.05
C TRP A 335 3.34 -6.97 -10.07
N ALA A 336 2.97 -5.72 -10.31
CA ALA A 336 1.98 -5.01 -9.49
C ALA A 336 0.61 -5.72 -9.44
N HIS A 337 0.24 -6.46 -10.48
CA HIS A 337 -1.00 -7.25 -10.49
C HIS A 337 -0.90 -8.54 -9.68
N LEU A 338 0.28 -9.16 -9.65
CA LEU A 338 0.53 -10.36 -8.85
C LEU A 338 0.61 -10.02 -7.36
N VAL A 339 1.43 -9.03 -6.98
CA VAL A 339 1.60 -8.60 -5.57
C VAL A 339 0.26 -8.26 -4.92
N ASN A 340 -0.63 -7.63 -5.67
CA ASN A 340 -1.96 -7.28 -5.20
C ASN A 340 -2.99 -8.41 -5.36
N GLN A 341 -2.59 -9.59 -5.84
CA GLN A 341 -3.44 -10.77 -6.06
C GLN A 341 -4.67 -10.49 -6.96
N LYS A 342 -4.55 -9.55 -7.91
CA LYS A 342 -5.66 -9.14 -8.78
C LYS A 342 -5.65 -9.81 -10.13
N TYR A 343 -4.48 -10.13 -10.64
CA TYR A 343 -4.27 -10.83 -11.93
C TYR A 343 -5.00 -10.18 -13.12
N GLN A 344 -5.23 -8.87 -13.07
CA GLN A 344 -5.96 -8.09 -14.08
C GLN A 344 -4.99 -7.42 -15.05
N PHE A 345 -4.32 -8.21 -15.87
CA PHE A 345 -3.24 -7.72 -16.75
C PHE A 345 -3.68 -6.72 -17.83
N HIS A 346 -4.96 -6.71 -18.18
CA HIS A 346 -5.55 -5.77 -19.16
C HIS A 346 -6.21 -4.54 -18.51
N ARG A 347 -6.00 -4.34 -17.20
CA ARG A 347 -6.62 -3.25 -16.44
C ARG A 347 -6.42 -1.87 -17.09
N GLY A 348 -5.24 -1.58 -17.63
CA GLY A 348 -4.94 -0.31 -18.28
C GLY A 348 -5.92 0.00 -19.41
N ARG A 349 -6.19 -0.95 -20.31
CA ARG A 349 -7.11 -0.77 -21.45
C ARG A 349 -8.53 -0.46 -20.99
N HIS A 350 -9.05 -1.20 -19.99
CA HIS A 350 -10.39 -0.96 -19.46
C HIS A 350 -10.51 0.41 -18.80
N VAL A 351 -9.50 0.80 -18.03
CA VAL A 351 -9.47 2.12 -17.38
C VAL A 351 -9.39 3.24 -18.42
N ALA A 352 -8.53 3.10 -19.43
CA ALA A 352 -8.40 4.06 -20.52
C ALA A 352 -9.72 4.26 -21.29
N GLN A 353 -10.42 3.14 -21.59
CA GLN A 353 -11.74 3.19 -22.21
C GLN A 353 -12.73 4.00 -21.36
N ILE A 354 -12.81 3.72 -20.06
CA ILE A 354 -13.72 4.45 -19.15
C ILE A 354 -13.34 5.94 -19.10
N ILE A 355 -12.04 6.26 -19.02
CA ILE A 355 -11.58 7.67 -19.01
C ILE A 355 -12.03 8.38 -20.28
N SER A 356 -11.95 7.74 -21.44
CA SER A 356 -12.38 8.35 -22.71
C SER A 356 -13.87 8.72 -22.76
N GLU A 357 -14.68 8.11 -21.89
CA GLU A 357 -16.12 8.35 -21.80
C GLU A 357 -16.50 9.38 -20.71
N ILE A 358 -15.59 9.71 -19.77
CA ILE A 358 -15.87 10.67 -18.70
C ILE A 358 -16.00 12.09 -19.25
N SER A 359 -17.16 12.69 -19.05
CA SER A 359 -17.39 14.09 -19.41
C SER A 359 -16.83 15.04 -18.34
N LYS A 360 -16.56 16.29 -18.73
CA LYS A 360 -16.12 17.37 -17.83
C LYS A 360 -17.08 17.56 -16.67
N ARG A 361 -18.39 17.50 -16.91
CA ARG A 361 -19.43 17.62 -15.88
C ARG A 361 -19.36 16.48 -14.88
N GLU A 362 -19.25 15.24 -15.35
CA GLU A 362 -19.09 14.08 -14.45
C GLU A 362 -17.83 14.18 -13.60
N ALA A 363 -16.73 14.69 -14.16
CA ALA A 363 -15.49 14.92 -13.44
C ALA A 363 -15.67 15.97 -12.32
N ALA A 364 -16.36 17.08 -12.61
CA ALA A 364 -16.66 18.11 -11.62
C ALA A 364 -17.62 17.60 -10.52
N ASP A 365 -18.65 16.85 -10.91
CA ASP A 365 -19.62 16.27 -9.97
C ASP A 365 -18.95 15.24 -9.06
N TRP A 366 -18.05 14.41 -9.59
CA TRP A 366 -17.25 13.47 -8.81
C TRP A 366 -16.36 14.20 -7.78
N CYS A 367 -15.75 15.32 -8.16
CA CYS A 367 -14.98 16.15 -7.22
C CYS A 367 -15.86 16.71 -6.10
N ARG A 368 -17.10 17.15 -6.42
CA ARG A 368 -18.05 17.64 -5.43
C ARG A 368 -18.45 16.57 -4.42
N GLU A 369 -18.55 15.34 -4.87
CA GLU A 369 -18.96 14.22 -4.03
C GLU A 369 -17.82 13.70 -3.15
N PHE A 370 -16.63 13.49 -3.73
CA PHE A 370 -15.58 12.68 -3.08
C PHE A 370 -14.38 13.47 -2.56
N ILE A 371 -14.04 14.63 -3.15
CA ILE A 371 -12.83 15.38 -2.79
C ILE A 371 -13.17 16.76 -2.19
N GLN A 372 -14.33 16.88 -1.56
CA GLN A 372 -14.70 18.09 -0.84
C GLN A 372 -14.29 17.99 0.62
N PRO A 373 -13.29 18.79 1.07
CA PRO A 373 -12.90 18.80 2.47
C PRO A 373 -14.06 19.32 3.32
N PHE A 374 -14.26 18.67 4.47
CA PHE A 374 -15.30 19.01 5.43
C PHE A 374 -16.75 18.84 4.97
N ALA A 375 -16.99 18.18 3.84
CA ALA A 375 -18.34 17.81 3.46
C ALA A 375 -18.84 16.66 4.35
N PRO A 376 -20.13 16.66 4.79
CA PRO A 376 -20.65 15.63 5.69
C PRO A 376 -20.55 14.20 5.12
N GLY A 377 -20.61 14.05 3.80
CA GLY A 377 -20.48 12.76 3.11
C GLY A 377 -19.04 12.30 2.85
N SER A 378 -18.06 13.19 2.97
CA SER A 378 -16.66 12.86 2.70
C SER A 378 -16.06 12.03 3.85
N ARG A 379 -15.08 11.18 3.52
CA ARG A 379 -14.26 10.44 4.48
C ARG A 379 -12.85 11.00 4.43
N HIS A 380 -12.61 12.01 5.25
CA HIS A 380 -11.42 12.84 5.17
C HIS A 380 -10.58 12.78 6.45
N VAL A 381 -9.32 12.45 6.31
CA VAL A 381 -8.30 12.55 7.37
C VAL A 381 -7.32 13.67 7.03
N SER A 382 -7.09 14.57 7.96
CA SER A 382 -6.09 15.62 7.89
C SER A 382 -5.00 15.33 8.91
N VAL A 383 -3.76 15.13 8.45
CA VAL A 383 -2.59 14.96 9.31
C VAL A 383 -1.76 16.23 9.27
N HIS A 384 -1.57 16.84 10.43
CA HIS A 384 -0.76 18.05 10.62
C HIS A 384 0.50 17.70 11.39
N ILE A 385 1.67 17.92 10.81
CA ILE A 385 2.95 17.87 11.51
C ILE A 385 3.37 19.30 11.87
N HIS A 386 3.55 19.53 13.14
CA HIS A 386 3.89 20.83 13.69
C HIS A 386 5.40 20.93 13.94
N ALA A 387 6.06 21.87 13.26
CA ALA A 387 7.46 22.22 13.47
C ALA A 387 7.65 23.09 14.72
N LYS A 388 8.90 23.32 15.11
CA LYS A 388 9.25 24.08 16.32
C LYS A 388 8.69 25.50 16.33
N ASN A 389 8.57 26.14 15.17
CA ASN A 389 8.10 27.52 15.03
C ASN A 389 6.58 27.65 15.15
N HIS A 390 5.86 26.56 15.02
CA HIS A 390 4.40 26.51 15.04
C HIS A 390 3.95 25.32 15.90
N PRO A 391 4.12 25.39 17.24
CA PRO A 391 3.82 24.28 18.13
C PRO A 391 2.33 23.88 18.06
N VAL A 392 2.04 22.62 18.43
CA VAL A 392 0.66 22.13 18.55
C VAL A 392 -0.09 23.02 19.56
N PRO A 393 -1.26 23.58 19.22
CA PRO A 393 -2.04 24.42 20.12
C PRO A 393 -2.44 23.69 21.41
N ALA A 394 -2.21 24.30 22.58
CA ALA A 394 -2.44 23.66 23.88
C ALA A 394 -3.89 23.31 24.19
N ASN A 395 -4.87 23.92 23.50
CA ASN A 395 -6.31 23.84 23.83
C ASN A 395 -7.20 23.31 22.70
N GLY A 396 -6.68 22.59 21.74
CA GLY A 396 -7.52 22.16 20.60
C GLY A 396 -8.13 23.32 19.79
N SER A 397 -7.62 24.54 19.98
CA SER A 397 -8.17 25.79 19.42
C SER A 397 -8.00 25.93 17.88
N GLU A 398 -7.52 24.91 17.19
CA GLU A 398 -7.64 24.82 15.73
C GLU A 398 -9.12 24.80 15.28
N HIS A 399 -10.06 24.55 16.22
CA HIS A 399 -11.50 24.59 15.99
C HIS A 399 -12.08 25.95 15.60
N ALA A 400 -11.37 27.05 15.86
CA ALA A 400 -11.94 28.39 15.73
C ALA A 400 -11.86 29.01 14.33
N LEU A 401 -11.18 28.37 13.35
CA LEU A 401 -10.88 29.00 12.06
C LEU A 401 -11.73 28.44 10.90
N GLY A 402 -13.04 28.42 11.05
CA GLY A 402 -13.97 28.19 9.93
C GLY A 402 -14.11 26.75 9.47
N MET A 403 -13.62 25.82 10.25
CA MET A 403 -13.94 24.40 10.13
C MET A 403 -15.21 24.15 10.93
N GLY A 404 -16.29 23.77 10.28
CA GLY A 404 -17.57 23.50 10.96
C GLY A 404 -17.42 22.51 12.13
N ASP A 405 -18.39 22.48 13.05
CA ASP A 405 -18.40 21.86 14.40
C ASP A 405 -18.10 20.34 14.50
N ALA A 406 -17.44 19.74 13.50
CA ALA A 406 -17.24 18.29 13.41
C ALA A 406 -15.76 17.88 13.42
N HIS A 407 -14.97 18.40 14.35
CA HIS A 407 -13.60 17.92 14.57
C HIS A 407 -13.56 16.91 15.72
N PHE A 408 -13.38 15.63 15.37
CA PHE A 408 -13.03 14.57 16.30
C PHE A 408 -11.53 14.30 16.26
N ASP A 409 -10.88 14.24 17.44
CA ASP A 409 -9.55 13.64 17.58
C ASP A 409 -9.68 12.12 17.51
N ILE A 410 -9.45 11.56 16.32
CA ILE A 410 -9.52 10.11 16.08
C ILE A 410 -8.35 9.35 16.73
N SER A 411 -7.27 10.04 17.11
CA SER A 411 -6.02 9.38 17.52
C SER A 411 -6.21 8.40 18.68
N ALA A 412 -7.01 8.78 19.66
CA ALA A 412 -7.36 7.91 20.80
C ALA A 412 -8.41 6.86 20.44
N GLU A 413 -9.36 7.20 19.57
CA GLU A 413 -10.46 6.30 19.24
C GLU A 413 -10.09 5.22 18.23
N LEU A 414 -9.30 5.53 17.19
CA LEU A 414 -8.81 4.50 16.27
C LEU A 414 -7.76 3.59 16.94
N LYS A 415 -6.90 4.10 17.82
CA LYS A 415 -6.03 3.26 18.65
C LYS A 415 -6.85 2.35 19.57
N ASN A 416 -7.94 2.84 20.14
CA ASN A 416 -8.84 2.05 20.96
C ASN A 416 -9.62 1.02 20.15
N VAL A 417 -10.00 1.31 18.91
CA VAL A 417 -10.66 0.35 18.00
C VAL A 417 -9.75 -0.82 17.70
N TRP A 418 -8.47 -0.57 17.44
CA TRP A 418 -7.48 -1.65 17.20
C TRP A 418 -7.08 -2.40 18.47
N GLY A 419 -7.06 -1.74 19.63
CA GLY A 419 -6.73 -2.35 20.93
C GLY A 419 -7.88 -3.16 21.55
N LEU A 420 -9.12 -2.97 21.09
CA LEU A 420 -10.31 -3.70 21.59
C LEU A 420 -10.63 -4.95 20.77
N LEU A 421 -9.97 -5.19 19.64
CA LEU A 421 -10.17 -6.41 18.85
C LEU A 421 -9.51 -7.60 19.56
N PRO A 422 -10.26 -8.65 19.86
CA PRO A 422 -9.67 -9.88 20.38
C PRO A 422 -8.68 -10.43 19.34
N GLN A 423 -7.53 -10.90 19.81
CA GLN A 423 -6.43 -11.46 18.99
C GLN A 423 -6.81 -12.73 18.22
N GLN A 424 -8.08 -13.09 18.15
CA GLN A 424 -8.60 -14.24 17.41
C GLN A 424 -9.85 -13.84 16.61
N GLY A 425 -9.64 -13.77 15.29
CA GLY A 425 -10.59 -14.08 14.24
C GLY A 425 -12.04 -13.55 14.35
N CYS A 426 -12.30 -12.25 14.12
CA CYS A 426 -13.64 -11.84 13.75
C CYS A 426 -13.63 -10.60 12.82
N ALA A 427 -13.91 -10.82 11.54
CA ALA A 427 -13.98 -9.80 10.51
C ALA A 427 -15.22 -8.89 10.63
N THR A 428 -16.26 -9.34 11.32
CA THR A 428 -17.59 -8.70 11.39
C THR A 428 -17.73 -7.62 12.46
N ALA A 429 -16.88 -7.62 13.50
CA ALA A 429 -17.02 -6.71 14.62
C ALA A 429 -16.59 -5.25 14.34
N VAL A 430 -15.80 -5.00 13.29
CA VAL A 430 -15.28 -3.64 12.99
C VAL A 430 -16.29 -2.81 12.21
N GLU A 431 -17.11 -3.42 11.38
CA GLU A 431 -18.15 -2.69 10.62
C GLU A 431 -19.25 -2.16 11.51
N GLU A 432 -19.62 -2.88 12.57
CA GLU A 432 -20.66 -2.45 13.54
C GLU A 432 -20.16 -1.35 14.49
N LEU A 433 -18.87 -1.29 14.81
CA LEU A 433 -18.31 -0.30 15.74
C LEU A 433 -18.12 1.10 15.15
N ILE A 434 -18.23 1.26 13.83
CA ILE A 434 -17.92 2.51 13.12
C ILE A 434 -19.15 3.15 12.48
N MET A 435 -20.35 2.58 12.64
CA MET A 435 -21.60 3.17 12.11
C MET A 435 -22.20 4.18 13.12
N PRO A 436 -22.25 5.47 12.83
CA PRO A 436 -23.02 6.40 13.62
C PRO A 436 -24.52 6.20 13.35
N ASP A 437 -25.31 6.16 14.41
CA ASP A 437 -26.74 6.22 14.31
C ASP A 437 -27.14 7.56 13.66
N SER A 438 -27.96 7.48 12.61
CA SER A 438 -28.31 8.61 11.74
C SER A 438 -29.22 9.70 12.40
N SER A 439 -29.45 9.63 13.70
CA SER A 439 -30.43 10.49 14.38
C SER A 439 -29.86 11.41 15.47
N SER A 440 -28.60 11.26 15.89
CA SER A 440 -28.15 12.11 17.00
C SER A 440 -26.64 12.27 17.03
N GLY A 441 -25.95 12.98 16.36
CA GLY A 441 -24.50 13.34 16.41
C GLY A 441 -23.66 12.94 17.65
N THR A 442 -24.07 11.91 18.37
CA THR A 442 -23.43 11.43 19.61
C THR A 442 -22.95 10.00 19.39
N ILE A 443 -21.66 9.78 19.55
CA ILE A 443 -21.05 8.45 19.49
C ILE A 443 -21.52 7.68 20.74
N HIS A 444 -22.35 6.67 20.54
CA HIS A 444 -22.66 5.72 21.61
C HIS A 444 -21.53 4.70 21.74
N ARG A 445 -21.00 4.62 22.94
CA ARG A 445 -20.04 3.61 23.37
C ARG A 445 -20.70 2.22 23.23
N ALA A 446 -20.42 1.49 22.15
CA ALA A 446 -20.83 0.10 22.01
C ALA A 446 -19.94 -0.77 22.90
N VAL A 447 -20.53 -1.23 24.00
CA VAL A 447 -19.94 -2.29 24.83
C VAL A 447 -20.14 -3.60 24.07
N ALA A 448 -19.07 -4.29 23.74
CA ALA A 448 -19.12 -5.60 23.11
C ALA A 448 -19.97 -6.56 23.96
N ARG A 449 -21.13 -6.95 23.48
CA ARG A 449 -21.87 -8.08 24.00
C ARG A 449 -21.39 -9.32 23.27
N THR A 450 -20.70 -10.16 24.02
CA THR A 450 -20.32 -11.50 23.59
C THR A 450 -21.57 -12.35 23.42
N GLY A 451 -21.72 -12.90 22.20
CA GLY A 451 -22.42 -14.14 21.94
C GLY A 451 -23.94 -14.05 21.91
N GLN A 452 -24.51 -14.04 20.73
CA GLN A 452 -25.55 -14.95 20.25
C GLN A 452 -26.12 -14.46 18.90
N ASN A 453 -26.08 -15.37 17.91
CA ASN A 453 -26.86 -15.40 16.67
C ASN A 453 -26.66 -14.28 15.64
N LEU A 454 -25.73 -14.51 14.68
CA LEU A 454 -25.74 -13.88 13.36
C LEU A 454 -25.44 -14.96 12.29
N ASP A 455 -26.44 -15.79 12.01
CA ASP A 455 -26.39 -16.78 10.89
C ASP A 455 -26.98 -16.24 9.57
N ALA A 456 -27.15 -14.93 9.40
CA ALA A 456 -27.84 -14.39 8.24
C ALA A 456 -26.97 -13.63 7.21
N ASP A 457 -25.73 -13.19 7.56
CA ASP A 457 -24.94 -12.36 6.66
C ASP A 457 -23.68 -13.03 6.09
N THR A 458 -23.47 -14.33 6.37
CA THR A 458 -22.34 -15.09 5.83
C THR A 458 -22.48 -15.44 4.33
N GLU A 459 -23.69 -15.47 3.80
CA GLU A 459 -23.92 -15.75 2.36
C GLU A 459 -23.43 -14.63 1.44
N SER A 460 -23.55 -13.37 1.83
CA SER A 460 -23.18 -12.23 0.98
C SER A 460 -21.68 -12.09 0.76
N THR A 461 -20.88 -12.48 1.74
CA THR A 461 -19.40 -12.37 1.65
C THR A 461 -18.79 -13.59 0.93
N GLN A 462 -19.38 -14.75 1.09
CA GLN A 462 -19.01 -15.94 0.32
C GLN A 462 -19.38 -15.81 -1.16
N ASP A 463 -20.53 -15.23 -1.48
CA ASP A 463 -20.95 -14.97 -2.87
C ASP A 463 -20.05 -13.96 -3.59
N LYS A 464 -19.58 -12.92 -2.89
CA LYS A 464 -18.60 -11.96 -3.45
C LYS A 464 -17.24 -12.59 -3.70
N SER A 465 -16.78 -13.46 -2.82
CA SER A 465 -15.52 -14.18 -3.00
C SER A 465 -15.61 -15.26 -4.11
N LEU A 466 -16.77 -15.89 -4.25
CA LEU A 466 -17.08 -16.82 -5.33
C LEU A 466 -17.23 -16.09 -6.68
N SER A 467 -17.84 -14.89 -6.70
CA SER A 467 -17.93 -14.02 -7.88
C SER A 467 -16.54 -13.56 -8.35
N LEU A 468 -15.66 -13.17 -7.45
CA LEU A 468 -14.28 -12.79 -7.76
C LEU A 468 -13.45 -13.99 -8.25
N ARG A 469 -13.67 -15.20 -7.69
CA ARG A 469 -13.05 -16.43 -8.18
C ARG A 469 -13.58 -16.87 -9.53
N SER A 470 -14.87 -16.66 -9.82
CA SER A 470 -15.46 -16.95 -11.13
C SER A 470 -15.02 -15.95 -12.20
N GLN A 471 -14.85 -14.68 -11.85
CA GLN A 471 -14.31 -13.66 -12.73
C GLN A 471 -12.84 -13.93 -13.04
N TRP A 472 -12.04 -14.31 -12.03
CA TRP A 472 -10.66 -14.76 -12.19
C TRP A 472 -10.53 -15.99 -13.10
N ALA A 473 -11.47 -16.96 -12.99
CA ALA A 473 -11.51 -18.13 -13.87
C ALA A 473 -11.85 -17.74 -15.32
N ALA A 474 -12.70 -16.73 -15.52
CA ALA A 474 -13.05 -16.20 -16.84
C ALA A 474 -11.86 -15.43 -17.46
N ASP A 475 -11.20 -14.56 -16.69
CA ASP A 475 -10.01 -13.82 -17.12
C ASP A 475 -8.85 -14.77 -17.48
N LEU A 476 -8.66 -15.86 -16.71
CA LEU A 476 -7.72 -16.92 -17.03
C LEU A 476 -8.11 -17.71 -18.30
N ALA A 477 -9.43 -17.92 -18.54
CA ALA A 477 -9.90 -18.58 -19.73
C ALA A 477 -9.69 -17.72 -20.98
N GLU A 478 -9.89 -16.40 -20.86
CA GLU A 478 -9.63 -15.42 -21.92
C GLU A 478 -8.14 -15.33 -22.24
N MET A 479 -7.24 -15.26 -21.23
CA MET A 479 -5.81 -15.37 -21.43
C MET A 479 -5.37 -16.67 -22.11
N ARG A 480 -6.05 -17.79 -21.78
CA ARG A 480 -5.80 -19.09 -22.44
C ARG A 480 -6.21 -19.09 -23.90
N SER A 481 -7.27 -18.38 -24.27
CA SER A 481 -7.74 -18.28 -25.65
C SER A 481 -6.83 -17.39 -26.50
N GLU A 482 -6.25 -16.34 -25.94
CA GLU A 482 -5.31 -15.44 -26.64
C GLU A 482 -3.90 -16.03 -26.78
N CYS A 483 -3.46 -16.86 -25.83
CA CYS A 483 -2.12 -17.50 -25.87
C CYS A 483 -2.05 -18.79 -26.68
N GLY A 484 -3.17 -19.26 -27.28
CA GLY A 484 -3.21 -20.53 -28.00
C GLY A 484 -3.15 -21.77 -27.08
N ALA A 485 -3.69 -22.89 -27.51
CA ALA A 485 -3.99 -24.12 -26.74
C ALA A 485 -2.79 -24.83 -26.03
N SER A 486 -1.61 -24.20 -25.86
CA SER A 486 -0.42 -24.81 -25.27
C SER A 486 -0.14 -24.43 -23.80
N CYS A 487 -0.97 -23.59 -23.17
CA CYS A 487 -0.74 -23.16 -21.80
C CYS A 487 -1.51 -24.03 -20.80
N ALA A 488 -0.99 -25.22 -20.49
CA ALA A 488 -1.51 -26.06 -19.42
C ALA A 488 -0.92 -25.59 -18.07
N CYS A 489 -1.67 -24.75 -17.35
CA CYS A 489 -1.36 -24.43 -15.98
C CYS A 489 -1.68 -25.64 -15.10
N ARG A 490 -0.66 -26.43 -14.70
CA ARG A 490 -0.81 -27.41 -13.62
C ARG A 490 -0.76 -26.65 -12.31
N ARG A 491 -1.78 -26.79 -11.46
CA ARG A 491 -1.73 -26.39 -10.05
C ARG A 491 -0.62 -27.20 -9.37
N ALA A 492 0.56 -26.63 -9.30
CA ALA A 492 1.66 -27.17 -8.51
C ALA A 492 1.52 -26.68 -7.07
N LYS A 493 2.13 -27.36 -6.12
CA LYS A 493 2.22 -26.97 -4.69
C LYS A 493 2.94 -25.61 -4.46
N THR A 494 3.58 -25.05 -5.47
CA THR A 494 4.01 -23.66 -5.59
C THR A 494 2.93 -22.89 -6.34
N GLY A 495 2.74 -21.61 -6.03
CA GLY A 495 1.81 -20.73 -6.75
C GLY A 495 2.06 -20.71 -8.26
N PRO A 496 1.16 -20.12 -9.02
CA PRO A 496 1.27 -20.09 -10.47
C PRO A 496 2.56 -19.40 -10.91
N VAL A 497 3.30 -20.04 -11.80
CA VAL A 497 4.42 -19.42 -12.51
C VAL A 497 3.85 -18.78 -13.78
N PHE A 498 3.88 -17.45 -13.85
CA PHE A 498 3.46 -16.71 -15.03
C PHE A 498 4.68 -16.44 -15.91
N VAL A 499 4.64 -16.95 -17.13
CA VAL A 499 5.63 -16.67 -18.19
C VAL A 499 4.91 -15.91 -19.29
N LEU A 500 5.27 -14.65 -19.49
CA LEU A 500 4.74 -13.85 -20.58
C LEU A 500 5.67 -14.01 -21.81
N PRO A 501 5.12 -14.32 -22.99
CA PRO A 501 5.93 -14.37 -24.20
C PRO A 501 6.44 -12.97 -24.56
N THR A 502 7.70 -12.87 -24.95
CA THR A 502 8.24 -11.64 -25.51
C THR A 502 7.50 -11.28 -26.79
N PRO A 503 7.15 -10.01 -27.03
CA PRO A 503 6.56 -9.60 -28.30
C PRO A 503 7.52 -9.95 -29.43
N LYS A 504 7.05 -10.68 -30.42
CA LYS A 504 7.79 -10.91 -31.66
C LYS A 504 7.99 -9.56 -32.34
N LYS A 505 9.24 -9.17 -32.56
CA LYS A 505 9.60 -8.04 -33.43
C LYS A 505 9.11 -8.27 -34.86
#